data_1d3c1a6b41e25ffc60eca22c2c507a58
#
_entry.id   1d3c1a6b41e25ffc60eca22c2c507a58
#
_cell.length_a   1.000
_cell.length_b   1.000
_cell.length_c   1.000
_cell.angle_alpha   90.00
_cell.angle_beta   90.00
_cell.angle_gamma   90.00
#
_symmetry.space_group_name_H-M   'P 1'
#
loop_
_entity.id
_entity.type
_entity.pdbx_description
1 polymer ?
#
loop_
_entity_poly.entity_id
_entity_poly.type
_entity_poly.pdbx_seq_one_letter_code
_entity_poly.pdbx_strand_id
1 'polypeptide(L)'
;MSKTLTAVAAQIVCSTINAEIHQAAPNFESFLHLIVIAIMLHEFVQHLPVVDQHLVNVMTNPEVLENSTPTPQPVIEKTAWLLPKAVHMIRLVWCGNDGVLRTKCVHVDAFAKVRDSGVALTSASQGMMTWSDVLVANCGLTSSEDIWMIPDVATLKQLPHHPKHAMVLVHLQDLNGERTLCPRTAAQRQVDKFAALGLQVYAGFENEFNLFNADNTPVDSTAYAVAHALNTSQGYVDDLVDAITAVGGPIWLLHPESSTGQFEVTLTKLLALEAADMQLFLREVIKGVAVKHELQACFLPKPFDMQAGNGAHLHLSLWQGGDNLTKGLPDLVRHFMAGILAHLDGILAVTCATVNSYARLAPGCWAGTYRCWGIDNKEAAIRLCTSTEGYTNVELKTVDATATPHLVLAVVLAAGLDGIQKKLPLAEASSYLQPVHGDPHALSEADKVARHVTRLPSTLGAALDAFEADPVLVDAVGARQAKAYVAVKRAHVAQFQTATVAEFVETFRTKF
;
A
#
# COMPACT_ATOMS: atom_id res chain seq x y z
N MET A 1 13.48 20.03 -23.67
CA MET A 1 13.38 20.29 -22.22
C MET A 1 13.10 21.76 -22.07
N SER A 2 11.84 22.06 -21.97
CA SER A 2 11.28 23.30 -22.44
C SER A 2 10.69 24.13 -21.26
N LYS A 3 10.10 25.24 -21.62
CA LYS A 3 9.43 26.28 -20.82
C LYS A 3 8.80 25.83 -19.48
N THR A 4 8.37 24.58 -19.36
CA THR A 4 7.71 24.03 -18.16
C THR A 4 8.69 23.80 -16.98
N LEU A 5 9.92 23.36 -17.26
CA LEU A 5 10.94 23.16 -16.21
C LEU A 5 11.45 24.49 -15.65
N THR A 6 11.52 25.50 -16.48
CA THR A 6 11.95 26.86 -16.06
C THR A 6 10.87 27.52 -15.19
N ALA A 7 9.58 27.33 -15.52
CA ALA A 7 8.47 27.84 -14.72
C ALA A 7 8.36 27.14 -13.35
N VAL A 8 8.55 25.82 -13.31
CA VAL A 8 8.54 25.06 -12.06
C VAL A 8 9.73 25.42 -11.16
N ALA A 9 10.92 25.59 -11.73
CA ALA A 9 12.10 26.02 -10.96
C ALA A 9 11.90 27.43 -10.39
N ALA A 10 11.36 28.37 -11.17
CA ALA A 10 11.04 29.73 -10.70
C ALA A 10 10.00 29.72 -9.58
N GLN A 11 8.98 28.87 -9.68
CA GLN A 11 7.91 28.76 -8.67
C GLN A 11 8.42 28.15 -7.36
N ILE A 12 9.31 27.16 -7.42
CA ILE A 12 9.96 26.58 -6.24
C ILE A 12 10.84 27.61 -5.55
N VAL A 13 11.62 28.37 -6.30
CA VAL A 13 12.49 29.44 -5.77
C VAL A 13 11.67 30.55 -5.11
N CYS A 14 10.58 31.00 -5.72
CA CYS A 14 9.70 32.01 -5.13
C CYS A 14 9.00 31.53 -3.85
N SER A 15 8.58 30.26 -3.78
CA SER A 15 7.95 29.71 -2.58
C SER A 15 8.95 29.55 -1.43
N THR A 16 10.20 29.18 -1.73
CA THR A 16 11.27 29.04 -0.72
C THR A 16 11.69 30.41 -0.17
N ILE A 17 11.84 31.43 -1.01
CA ILE A 17 12.16 32.79 -0.58
C ILE A 17 11.04 33.38 0.27
N ASN A 18 9.78 33.20 -0.10
CA ASN A 18 8.64 33.65 0.72
C ASN A 18 8.54 32.95 2.08
N ALA A 19 8.85 31.64 2.15
CA ALA A 19 8.87 30.91 3.40
C ALA A 19 9.98 31.40 4.35
N GLU A 20 11.14 31.73 3.82
CA GLU A 20 12.28 32.27 4.59
C GLU A 20 12.06 33.73 5.04
N ILE A 21 11.46 34.59 4.22
CA ILE A 21 11.12 35.98 4.58
C ILE A 21 10.12 36.03 5.75
N HIS A 22 9.18 35.09 5.84
CA HIS A 22 8.21 35.03 6.94
C HIS A 22 8.75 34.41 8.24
N GLN A 23 9.91 33.74 8.23
CA GLN A 23 10.54 33.14 9.41
C GLN A 23 11.72 33.95 9.97
N ALA A 24 12.26 34.94 9.26
CA ALA A 24 13.42 35.70 9.69
C ALA A 24 13.04 36.75 10.75
N ALA A 25 13.44 36.50 12.01
CA ALA A 25 13.62 37.58 12.97
C ALA A 25 14.72 38.55 12.46
N PRO A 26 14.69 39.85 12.82
CA PRO A 26 15.54 40.85 12.21
C PRO A 26 17.01 40.70 12.62
N ASN A 27 17.74 39.91 11.89
CA ASN A 27 19.20 39.75 12.07
C ASN A 27 19.90 40.15 10.77
N PHE A 28 20.83 41.09 10.85
CA PHE A 28 21.52 41.71 9.70
C PHE A 28 22.26 40.67 8.82
N GLU A 29 22.75 39.58 9.41
CA GLU A 29 23.39 38.49 8.64
C GLU A 29 22.40 37.72 7.74
N SER A 30 21.18 37.49 8.19
CA SER A 30 20.13 36.82 7.39
C SER A 30 19.70 37.70 6.21
N PHE A 31 19.69 39.02 6.40
CA PHE A 31 19.37 39.96 5.33
C PHE A 31 20.49 40.03 4.25
N LEU A 32 21.75 39.89 4.67
CA LEU A 32 22.89 39.84 3.74
C LEU A 32 22.89 38.56 2.89
N HIS A 33 22.55 37.43 3.49
CA HIS A 33 22.38 36.14 2.77
C HIS A 33 21.26 36.18 1.73
N LEU A 34 20.14 36.82 2.04
CA LEU A 34 19.02 37.00 1.10
C LEU A 34 19.41 37.86 -0.09
N ILE A 35 20.21 38.92 0.16
CA ILE A 35 20.72 39.78 -0.92
C ILE A 35 21.69 39.01 -1.83
N VAL A 36 22.58 38.19 -1.26
CA VAL A 36 23.52 37.37 -2.05
C VAL A 36 22.78 36.33 -2.90
N ILE A 37 21.77 35.70 -2.36
CA ILE A 37 20.92 34.74 -3.10
C ILE A 37 20.17 35.46 -4.22
N ALA A 38 19.61 36.63 -3.98
CA ALA A 38 18.91 37.42 -4.99
C ALA A 38 19.84 37.87 -6.13
N ILE A 39 21.08 38.26 -5.83
CA ILE A 39 22.09 38.64 -6.84
C ILE A 39 22.50 37.41 -7.66
N MET A 40 22.76 36.26 -7.04
CA MET A 40 23.12 35.03 -7.74
C MET A 40 22.00 34.53 -8.65
N LEU A 41 20.74 34.69 -8.23
CA LEU A 41 19.56 34.35 -9.02
C LEU A 41 19.39 35.33 -10.21
N HIS A 42 19.67 36.60 -10.01
CA HIS A 42 19.61 37.59 -11.07
C HIS A 42 20.64 37.29 -12.18
N GLU A 43 21.88 36.97 -11.81
CA GLU A 43 22.93 36.56 -12.73
C GLU A 43 22.58 35.24 -13.46
N PHE A 44 22.01 34.27 -12.76
CA PHE A 44 21.58 33.00 -13.34
C PHE A 44 20.47 33.15 -14.37
N VAL A 45 19.48 34.01 -14.07
CA VAL A 45 18.34 34.31 -14.96
C VAL A 45 18.77 35.03 -16.25
N GLN A 46 19.77 35.89 -16.17
CA GLN A 46 20.30 36.62 -17.35
C GLN A 46 21.02 35.70 -18.37
N HIS A 47 21.48 34.52 -17.95
CA HIS A 47 22.17 33.56 -18.80
C HIS A 47 21.27 32.46 -19.37
N LEU A 48 19.95 32.54 -19.12
CA LEU A 48 18.99 31.57 -19.70
C LEU A 48 18.49 32.06 -21.07
N PRO A 49 18.59 31.26 -22.12
CA PRO A 49 18.04 31.62 -23.43
C PRO A 49 16.51 31.64 -23.37
N VAL A 50 15.90 32.79 -23.56
CA VAL A 50 14.45 33.04 -23.59
C VAL A 50 13.81 33.17 -22.19
N VAL A 51 13.95 34.30 -21.54
CA VAL A 51 13.17 34.72 -20.36
C VAL A 51 12.19 35.79 -20.77
N ASP A 52 10.93 35.65 -20.36
CA ASP A 52 9.89 36.68 -20.55
C ASP A 52 10.22 37.88 -19.66
N GLN A 53 10.47 39.03 -20.30
CA GLN A 53 10.87 40.28 -19.66
C GLN A 53 9.82 40.74 -18.61
N HIS A 54 8.58 40.31 -18.75
CA HIS A 54 7.51 40.63 -17.81
C HIS A 54 7.73 39.95 -16.45
N LEU A 55 8.23 38.70 -16.43
CA LEU A 55 8.56 37.93 -15.21
C LEU A 55 9.73 38.58 -14.45
N VAL A 56 10.72 39.11 -15.15
CA VAL A 56 11.88 39.78 -14.52
C VAL A 56 11.44 41.07 -13.82
N ASN A 57 10.53 41.86 -14.42
CA ASN A 57 10.03 43.08 -13.81
C ASN A 57 9.17 42.83 -12.56
N VAL A 58 8.41 41.74 -12.51
CA VAL A 58 7.61 41.37 -11.31
C VAL A 58 8.53 40.94 -10.16
N MET A 59 9.65 40.30 -10.45
CA MET A 59 10.59 39.81 -9.43
C MET A 59 11.54 40.86 -8.86
N THR A 60 11.71 42.00 -9.56
CA THR A 60 12.70 43.04 -9.17
C THR A 60 12.09 44.34 -8.66
N ASN A 61 10.75 44.46 -8.63
CA ASN A 61 10.09 45.68 -8.19
C ASN A 61 9.56 45.57 -6.75
N PRO A 62 10.15 46.26 -5.76
CA PRO A 62 9.76 46.18 -4.34
C PRO A 62 8.31 46.65 -4.08
N GLU A 63 7.76 47.57 -4.88
CA GLU A 63 6.38 48.09 -4.69
C GLU A 63 5.30 47.07 -5.05
N VAL A 64 5.61 46.00 -5.81
CA VAL A 64 4.69 44.92 -6.14
C VAL A 64 4.56 43.93 -4.99
N LEU A 65 5.55 43.88 -4.09
CA LEU A 65 5.57 42.98 -2.93
C LEU A 65 4.80 43.51 -1.71
N GLU A 66 4.65 44.83 -1.56
CA GLU A 66 3.97 45.43 -0.40
C GLU A 66 2.44 45.54 -0.55
N ASN A 67 1.88 45.46 -1.75
CA ASN A 67 0.45 45.63 -2.02
C ASN A 67 -0.33 44.34 -2.34
N SER A 68 0.24 43.15 -2.14
CA SER A 68 -0.50 41.93 -2.27
C SER A 68 -1.29 41.62 -0.99
N THR A 69 -2.52 42.12 -0.89
CA THR A 69 -3.56 41.46 -0.10
C THR A 69 -3.59 39.97 -0.52
N PRO A 70 -3.76 39.01 0.42
CA PRO A 70 -3.87 37.61 0.05
C PRO A 70 -5.02 37.47 -0.94
N THR A 71 -4.70 37.36 -2.19
CA THR A 71 -5.63 36.96 -3.24
C THR A 71 -6.18 35.58 -2.82
N PRO A 72 -7.50 35.36 -2.85
CA PRO A 72 -8.04 34.03 -2.63
C PRO A 72 -7.27 33.11 -3.56
N GLN A 73 -6.79 31.97 -3.01
CA GLN A 73 -6.01 30.99 -3.77
C GLN A 73 -6.66 30.80 -5.13
N PRO A 74 -5.90 30.86 -6.22
CA PRO A 74 -6.49 30.71 -7.54
C PRO A 74 -7.26 29.41 -7.50
N VAL A 75 -8.57 29.50 -7.76
CA VAL A 75 -9.39 28.34 -8.12
C VAL A 75 -8.54 27.59 -9.13
N ILE A 76 -8.05 26.39 -8.78
CA ILE A 76 -7.26 25.55 -9.67
C ILE A 76 -8.15 25.31 -10.87
N GLU A 77 -7.97 26.16 -11.88
CA GLU A 77 -8.73 26.08 -13.11
C GLU A 77 -8.49 24.71 -13.73
N LYS A 78 -9.58 24.00 -13.96
CA LYS A 78 -9.95 22.99 -14.97
C LYS A 78 -8.86 22.17 -15.72
N THR A 79 -7.56 22.34 -15.47
CA THR A 79 -6.49 21.77 -16.29
C THR A 79 -5.58 20.75 -15.58
N ALA A 80 -5.80 20.46 -14.31
CA ALA A 80 -4.90 19.62 -13.52
C ALA A 80 -5.00 18.10 -13.81
N TRP A 81 -5.97 17.65 -14.61
CA TRP A 81 -6.16 16.24 -14.98
C TRP A 81 -6.35 16.10 -16.50
N LEU A 82 -5.24 16.25 -17.21
CA LEU A 82 -5.17 15.98 -18.65
C LEU A 82 -5.19 14.47 -18.88
N LEU A 83 -6.38 13.85 -18.78
CA LEU A 83 -6.57 12.51 -19.31
C LEU A 83 -6.44 12.56 -20.83
N PRO A 84 -5.84 11.53 -21.45
CA PRO A 84 -5.84 11.39 -22.90
C PRO A 84 -7.27 11.46 -23.45
N LYS A 85 -7.47 12.08 -24.61
CA LYS A 85 -8.78 12.19 -25.26
C LYS A 85 -9.48 10.85 -25.50
N ALA A 86 -8.73 9.76 -25.48
CA ALA A 86 -9.25 8.41 -25.63
C ALA A 86 -10.04 7.92 -24.41
N VAL A 87 -9.89 8.56 -23.22
CA VAL A 87 -10.60 8.12 -22.01
C VAL A 87 -12.05 8.57 -22.07
N HIS A 88 -12.97 7.62 -21.96
CA HIS A 88 -14.42 7.85 -21.93
C HIS A 88 -15.01 7.61 -20.54
N MET A 89 -14.46 6.66 -19.77
CA MET A 89 -14.98 6.23 -18.48
C MET A 89 -13.92 6.34 -17.38
N ILE A 90 -14.33 6.78 -16.20
CA ILE A 90 -13.47 6.83 -15.01
C ILE A 90 -14.04 5.85 -13.99
N ARG A 91 -13.23 4.87 -13.59
CA ARG A 91 -13.55 3.89 -12.56
C ARG A 91 -13.24 4.50 -11.19
N LEU A 92 -14.28 4.70 -10.38
CA LEU A 92 -14.17 5.06 -8.97
C LEU A 92 -13.96 3.77 -8.17
N VAL A 93 -12.77 3.55 -7.63
CA VAL A 93 -12.37 2.25 -7.09
C VAL A 93 -12.13 2.31 -5.59
N TRP A 94 -12.63 1.29 -4.90
CA TRP A 94 -12.32 1.01 -3.50
C TRP A 94 -12.07 -0.48 -3.28
N CYS A 95 -11.35 -0.82 -2.22
CA CYS A 95 -11.24 -2.19 -1.77
C CYS A 95 -12.17 -2.41 -0.57
N GLY A 96 -13.05 -3.40 -0.66
CA GLY A 96 -14.01 -3.73 0.38
C GLY A 96 -13.37 -4.41 1.61
N ASN A 97 -14.16 -4.59 2.66
CA ASN A 97 -13.74 -5.37 3.85
C ASN A 97 -13.47 -6.85 3.53
N ASP A 98 -14.02 -7.32 2.44
CA ASP A 98 -13.78 -8.66 1.92
C ASP A 98 -12.44 -8.80 1.18
N GLY A 99 -11.77 -7.68 0.83
CA GLY A 99 -10.52 -7.64 0.09
C GLY A 99 -10.68 -7.55 -1.43
N VAL A 100 -11.91 -7.52 -1.94
CA VAL A 100 -12.19 -7.45 -3.36
C VAL A 100 -12.19 -5.99 -3.85
N LEU A 101 -11.57 -5.73 -5.00
CA LEU A 101 -11.68 -4.46 -5.71
C LEU A 101 -13.09 -4.30 -6.27
N ARG A 102 -13.69 -3.16 -5.96
CA ARG A 102 -15.03 -2.79 -6.42
C ARG A 102 -14.98 -1.45 -7.14
N THR A 103 -15.87 -1.26 -8.11
CA THR A 103 -15.88 -0.04 -8.91
C THR A 103 -17.31 0.40 -9.28
N LYS A 104 -17.48 1.72 -9.37
CA LYS A 104 -18.53 2.35 -10.16
C LYS A 104 -17.87 3.20 -11.25
N CYS A 105 -18.44 3.21 -12.45
CA CYS A 105 -17.89 3.96 -13.56
C CYS A 105 -18.70 5.25 -13.79
N VAL A 106 -18.00 6.35 -14.01
CA VAL A 106 -18.57 7.65 -14.37
C VAL A 106 -18.06 8.05 -15.75
N HIS A 107 -18.96 8.53 -16.62
CA HIS A 107 -18.53 9.09 -17.90
C HIS A 107 -17.63 10.32 -17.68
N VAL A 108 -16.60 10.50 -18.52
CA VAL A 108 -15.59 11.55 -18.34
C VAL A 108 -16.22 12.95 -18.27
N ASP A 109 -17.27 13.23 -19.06
CA ASP A 109 -17.96 14.53 -19.06
C ASP A 109 -18.71 14.82 -17.73
N ALA A 110 -19.16 13.75 -17.04
CA ALA A 110 -19.81 13.87 -15.75
C ALA A 110 -18.81 13.94 -14.56
N PHE A 111 -17.56 13.53 -14.78
CA PHE A 111 -16.56 13.44 -13.71
C PHE A 111 -16.31 14.79 -13.04
N ALA A 112 -16.31 15.88 -13.80
CA ALA A 112 -16.14 17.24 -13.25
C ALA A 112 -17.19 17.59 -12.18
N LYS A 113 -18.41 17.03 -12.27
CA LYS A 113 -19.50 17.25 -11.32
C LYS A 113 -19.35 16.44 -10.05
N VAL A 114 -18.81 15.20 -10.16
CA VAL A 114 -18.71 14.26 -9.04
C VAL A 114 -17.35 14.24 -8.38
N ARG A 115 -16.37 14.91 -8.96
CA ARG A 115 -14.99 14.99 -8.43
C ARG A 115 -14.95 15.48 -6.98
N ASP A 116 -15.72 16.50 -6.67
CA ASP A 116 -15.71 17.14 -5.36
C ASP A 116 -16.88 16.68 -4.48
N SER A 117 -18.02 16.32 -5.07
CA SER A 117 -19.22 15.88 -4.35
C SER A 117 -19.30 14.36 -4.15
N GLY A 118 -18.54 13.60 -4.91
CA GLY A 118 -18.57 12.14 -4.89
C GLY A 118 -19.78 11.51 -5.58
N VAL A 119 -19.83 10.19 -5.51
CA VAL A 119 -20.95 9.35 -5.97
C VAL A 119 -21.46 8.53 -4.80
N ALA A 120 -22.77 8.53 -4.59
CA ALA A 120 -23.40 7.80 -3.49
C ALA A 120 -23.19 6.29 -3.60
N LEU A 121 -22.96 5.67 -2.44
CA LEU A 121 -22.80 4.24 -2.22
C LEU A 121 -23.49 3.88 -0.91
N THR A 122 -24.28 2.83 -0.86
CA THR A 122 -24.83 2.38 0.43
C THR A 122 -23.72 1.86 1.34
N SER A 123 -23.80 2.18 2.66
CA SER A 123 -22.87 1.66 3.65
C SER A 123 -22.88 0.12 3.70
N ALA A 124 -24.00 -0.51 3.35
CA ALA A 124 -24.15 -1.96 3.24
C ALA A 124 -23.06 -2.60 2.35
N SER A 125 -22.55 -1.88 1.34
CA SER A 125 -21.48 -2.39 0.47
C SER A 125 -20.19 -2.77 1.21
N GLN A 126 -19.95 -2.19 2.40
CA GLN A 126 -18.82 -2.53 3.26
C GLN A 126 -19.11 -3.72 4.20
N GLY A 127 -20.34 -4.21 4.21
CA GLY A 127 -20.78 -5.38 5.00
C GLY A 127 -21.25 -6.56 4.17
N MET A 128 -21.06 -6.53 2.85
CA MET A 128 -21.46 -7.62 1.95
C MET A 128 -20.43 -8.76 1.96
N MET A 129 -20.91 -9.97 1.75
CA MET A 129 -20.09 -11.16 1.63
C MET A 129 -19.48 -11.27 0.22
N THR A 130 -18.26 -11.78 0.12
CA THR A 130 -17.54 -11.93 -1.16
C THR A 130 -18.23 -12.86 -2.16
N TRP A 131 -18.97 -13.84 -1.67
CA TRP A 131 -19.63 -14.89 -2.49
C TRP A 131 -21.10 -14.63 -2.76
N SER A 132 -21.68 -13.60 -2.11
CA SER A 132 -23.06 -13.19 -2.36
C SER A 132 -23.22 -11.71 -1.97
N ASP A 133 -24.18 -11.02 -2.60
CA ASP A 133 -24.48 -9.62 -2.32
C ASP A 133 -25.40 -9.42 -1.09
N VAL A 134 -25.29 -10.33 -0.12
CA VAL A 134 -26.08 -10.28 1.13
C VAL A 134 -25.29 -9.54 2.19
N LEU A 135 -25.96 -8.59 2.86
CA LEU A 135 -25.44 -7.87 4.00
C LEU A 135 -25.30 -8.83 5.21
N VAL A 136 -24.12 -8.90 5.77
CA VAL A 136 -23.85 -9.71 6.98
C VAL A 136 -24.63 -9.16 8.17
N ALA A 137 -25.27 -10.05 8.92
CA ALA A 137 -25.98 -9.69 10.14
C ALA A 137 -25.01 -9.09 11.18
N ASN A 138 -25.50 -8.14 11.98
CA ASN A 138 -24.77 -7.51 13.07
C ASN A 138 -23.49 -6.74 12.69
N CYS A 139 -23.23 -6.50 11.41
CA CYS A 139 -22.07 -5.73 10.94
C CYS A 139 -22.16 -4.23 11.30
N GLY A 140 -23.32 -3.75 11.77
CA GLY A 140 -23.54 -2.36 12.12
C GLY A 140 -23.75 -1.41 10.93
N LEU A 141 -24.00 -1.97 9.74
CA LEU A 141 -24.27 -1.24 8.50
C LEU A 141 -25.68 -1.55 8.00
N THR A 142 -26.20 -0.69 7.14
CA THR A 142 -27.57 -0.78 6.63
C THR A 142 -27.66 -0.33 5.18
N SER A 143 -28.67 -0.82 4.45
CA SER A 143 -28.98 -0.38 3.09
C SER A 143 -29.65 1.00 3.03
N SER A 144 -30.11 1.54 4.16
CA SER A 144 -30.76 2.85 4.25
C SER A 144 -29.81 3.98 4.64
N GLU A 145 -28.52 3.71 4.71
CA GLU A 145 -27.48 4.71 4.98
C GLU A 145 -26.55 4.84 3.76
N ASP A 146 -26.44 6.06 3.26
CA ASP A 146 -25.51 6.36 2.16
C ASP A 146 -24.18 6.88 2.69
N ILE A 147 -23.13 6.50 1.97
CA ILE A 147 -21.77 7.06 2.03
C ILE A 147 -21.39 7.52 0.63
N TRP A 148 -20.41 8.41 0.52
CA TRP A 148 -19.97 8.96 -0.76
C TRP A 148 -18.56 8.48 -1.10
N MET A 149 -18.40 8.08 -2.35
CA MET A 149 -17.10 7.81 -2.98
C MET A 149 -16.51 9.14 -3.45
N ILE A 150 -15.63 9.76 -2.65
CA ILE A 150 -14.95 11.01 -2.99
C ILE A 150 -13.65 10.68 -3.71
N PRO A 151 -13.49 10.99 -5.01
CA PRO A 151 -12.28 10.70 -5.76
C PRO A 151 -11.06 11.45 -5.23
N ASP A 152 -9.94 10.75 -5.05
CA ASP A 152 -8.64 11.38 -4.89
C ASP A 152 -7.98 11.52 -6.26
N VAL A 153 -8.11 12.69 -6.86
CA VAL A 153 -7.64 12.96 -8.23
C VAL A 153 -6.12 12.82 -8.40
N ALA A 154 -5.35 12.88 -7.30
CA ALA A 154 -3.92 12.62 -7.35
C ALA A 154 -3.60 11.16 -7.75
N THR A 155 -4.55 10.25 -7.53
CA THR A 155 -4.42 8.83 -7.89
C THR A 155 -4.95 8.51 -9.29
N LEU A 156 -5.49 9.50 -10.03
CA LEU A 156 -6.12 9.25 -11.33
C LEU A 156 -5.09 8.83 -12.39
N LYS A 157 -5.26 7.65 -12.95
CA LYS A 157 -4.37 7.07 -13.99
C LYS A 157 -5.18 6.41 -15.09
N GLN A 158 -4.76 6.57 -16.36
CA GLN A 158 -5.30 5.77 -17.46
C GLN A 158 -4.90 4.30 -17.28
N LEU A 159 -5.81 3.38 -17.62
CA LEU A 159 -5.53 1.94 -17.59
C LEU A 159 -4.93 1.48 -18.93
N PRO A 160 -3.65 1.03 -18.97
CA PRO A 160 -2.99 0.68 -20.23
C PRO A 160 -3.64 -0.50 -20.96
N HIS A 161 -4.13 -1.49 -20.20
CA HIS A 161 -4.85 -2.65 -20.73
C HIS A 161 -6.28 -2.31 -21.19
N HIS A 162 -6.79 -1.12 -20.82
CA HIS A 162 -8.11 -0.63 -21.21
C HIS A 162 -8.08 0.88 -21.50
N PRO A 163 -7.48 1.32 -22.62
CA PRO A 163 -7.13 2.73 -22.87
C PRO A 163 -8.32 3.71 -22.90
N LYS A 164 -9.55 3.22 -23.03
CA LYS A 164 -10.78 4.03 -22.91
C LYS A 164 -11.20 4.29 -21.48
N HIS A 165 -10.53 3.67 -20.49
CA HIS A 165 -10.82 3.83 -19.09
C HIS A 165 -9.64 4.45 -18.33
N ALA A 166 -9.96 5.24 -17.32
CA ALA A 166 -9.04 5.62 -16.24
C ALA A 166 -9.56 5.07 -14.92
N MET A 167 -8.69 4.95 -13.94
CA MET A 167 -9.00 4.51 -12.58
C MET A 167 -8.57 5.59 -11.60
N VAL A 168 -9.40 5.85 -10.60
CA VAL A 168 -9.14 6.75 -9.47
C VAL A 168 -9.56 6.07 -8.18
N LEU A 169 -8.73 6.17 -7.15
CA LEU A 169 -9.06 5.68 -5.82
C LEU A 169 -9.98 6.68 -5.10
N VAL A 170 -10.83 6.18 -4.21
CA VAL A 170 -11.79 7.01 -3.51
C VAL A 170 -11.61 6.95 -2.00
N HIS A 171 -11.96 8.04 -1.32
CA HIS A 171 -12.31 8.03 0.08
C HIS A 171 -13.79 7.74 0.24
N LEU A 172 -14.13 6.92 1.24
CA LEU A 172 -15.53 6.67 1.63
C LEU A 172 -15.87 7.62 2.78
N GLN A 173 -16.86 8.48 2.57
CA GLN A 173 -17.23 9.57 3.46
C GLN A 173 -18.74 9.58 3.71
N ASP A 174 -19.18 9.77 4.96
CA ASP A 174 -20.59 9.94 5.28
C ASP A 174 -21.09 11.38 5.03
N LEU A 175 -22.37 11.64 5.32
CA LEU A 175 -22.99 12.96 5.15
C LEU A 175 -22.36 14.08 6.01
N ASN A 176 -21.72 13.73 7.12
CA ASN A 176 -21.07 14.68 8.02
C ASN A 176 -19.61 14.96 7.63
N GLY A 177 -19.12 14.34 6.55
CA GLY A 177 -17.72 14.43 6.16
C GLY A 177 -16.82 13.41 6.85
N GLU A 178 -17.37 12.53 7.72
CA GLU A 178 -16.61 11.55 8.46
C GLU A 178 -16.26 10.33 7.59
N ARG A 179 -15.03 9.84 7.71
CA ARG A 179 -14.49 8.74 6.91
C ARG A 179 -14.30 7.46 7.75
N THR A 180 -15.28 7.15 8.57
CA THR A 180 -15.24 6.05 9.55
C THR A 180 -15.27 4.66 8.93
N LEU A 181 -15.65 4.53 7.65
CA LEU A 181 -15.70 3.29 6.88
C LEU A 181 -14.70 3.30 5.71
N CYS A 182 -13.63 4.07 5.80
CA CYS A 182 -12.67 4.23 4.71
C CYS A 182 -11.32 3.59 5.06
N PRO A 183 -10.97 2.42 4.49
CA PRO A 183 -9.67 1.77 4.69
C PRO A 183 -8.48 2.69 4.38
N ARG A 184 -8.56 3.44 3.27
CA ARG A 184 -7.50 4.35 2.85
C ARG A 184 -7.27 5.49 3.86
N THR A 185 -8.34 6.02 4.45
CA THR A 185 -8.24 7.02 5.52
C THR A 185 -7.66 6.42 6.81
N ALA A 186 -7.95 5.16 7.13
CA ALA A 186 -7.34 4.47 8.27
C ALA A 186 -5.82 4.37 8.10
N ALA A 187 -5.33 3.99 6.91
CA ALA A 187 -3.90 3.98 6.59
C ALA A 187 -3.28 5.38 6.68
N GLN A 188 -3.91 6.38 6.06
CA GLN A 188 -3.43 7.77 6.08
C GLN A 188 -3.24 8.27 7.51
N ARG A 189 -4.21 8.03 8.41
CA ARG A 189 -4.08 8.43 9.82
C ARG A 189 -2.84 7.87 10.50
N GLN A 190 -2.43 6.65 10.17
CA GLN A 190 -1.21 6.08 10.75
C GLN A 190 0.04 6.71 10.13
N VAL A 191 0.07 6.91 8.81
CA VAL A 191 1.16 7.63 8.13
C VAL A 191 1.35 9.03 8.72
N ASP A 192 0.25 9.75 8.96
CA ASP A 192 0.27 11.10 9.57
C ASP A 192 0.86 11.08 10.99
N LYS A 193 0.58 10.02 11.79
CA LYS A 193 1.20 9.86 13.12
C LYS A 193 2.73 9.69 13.05
N PHE A 194 3.26 8.98 12.05
CA PHE A 194 4.71 8.91 11.81
C PHE A 194 5.26 10.26 11.34
N ALA A 195 4.58 10.95 10.44
CA ALA A 195 4.98 12.28 9.99
C ALA A 195 5.05 13.28 11.15
N ALA A 196 4.12 13.21 12.12
CA ALA A 196 4.14 14.04 13.33
C ALA A 196 5.37 13.78 14.23
N LEU A 197 6.03 12.61 14.09
CA LEU A 197 7.30 12.29 14.75
C LEU A 197 8.53 12.69 13.90
N GLY A 198 8.33 13.34 12.76
CA GLY A 198 9.39 13.66 11.80
C GLY A 198 9.90 12.45 11.03
N LEU A 199 9.12 11.37 10.98
CA LEU A 199 9.45 10.13 10.30
C LEU A 199 8.65 9.97 9.00
N GLN A 200 9.32 9.46 7.97
CA GLN A 200 8.67 8.96 6.76
C GLN A 200 8.72 7.44 6.75
N VAL A 201 7.63 6.81 6.34
CA VAL A 201 7.58 5.36 6.12
C VAL A 201 7.54 5.09 4.64
N TYR A 202 8.49 4.31 4.16
CA TYR A 202 8.46 3.73 2.82
C TYR A 202 8.03 2.28 2.91
N ALA A 203 7.26 1.86 1.91
CA ALA A 203 6.76 0.50 1.81
C ALA A 203 6.89 -0.04 0.39
N GLY A 204 6.85 -1.38 0.25
CA GLY A 204 6.73 -2.10 -1.00
C GLY A 204 5.98 -3.41 -0.75
N PHE A 205 5.22 -3.85 -1.73
CA PHE A 205 4.59 -5.16 -1.72
C PHE A 205 5.22 -6.03 -2.80
N GLU A 206 5.52 -7.27 -2.47
CA GLU A 206 5.75 -8.33 -3.44
C GLU A 206 4.39 -8.83 -3.96
N ASN A 207 4.26 -9.09 -5.26
CA ASN A 207 2.99 -9.54 -5.82
C ASN A 207 3.19 -10.90 -6.44
N GLU A 208 2.81 -11.95 -5.72
CA GLU A 208 2.77 -13.31 -6.22
C GLU A 208 1.36 -13.66 -6.74
N PHE A 209 1.30 -14.29 -7.90
CA PHE A 209 0.05 -14.71 -8.52
C PHE A 209 0.27 -15.88 -9.47
N ASN A 210 -0.77 -16.68 -9.69
CA ASN A 210 -0.75 -17.73 -10.70
C ASN A 210 -1.51 -17.31 -11.96
N LEU A 211 -0.98 -17.69 -13.11
CA LEU A 211 -1.63 -17.55 -14.41
C LEU A 211 -2.26 -18.87 -14.84
N PHE A 212 -3.50 -18.79 -15.28
CA PHE A 212 -4.28 -19.91 -15.80
C PHE A 212 -4.70 -19.64 -17.25
N ASN A 213 -4.72 -20.70 -18.04
CA ASN A 213 -5.38 -20.74 -19.35
C ASN A 213 -6.90 -20.67 -19.20
N ALA A 214 -7.62 -20.45 -20.31
CA ALA A 214 -9.08 -20.38 -20.34
C ALA A 214 -9.77 -21.66 -19.85
N ASP A 215 -9.11 -22.81 -19.95
CA ASP A 215 -9.57 -24.10 -19.44
C ASP A 215 -9.25 -24.36 -17.97
N ASN A 216 -8.73 -23.34 -17.26
CA ASN A 216 -8.31 -23.38 -15.87
C ASN A 216 -7.05 -24.22 -15.58
N THR A 217 -6.30 -24.64 -16.59
CA THR A 217 -4.98 -25.22 -16.40
C THR A 217 -3.94 -24.14 -16.17
N PRO A 218 -2.89 -24.35 -15.35
CA PRO A 218 -1.76 -23.41 -15.25
C PRO A 218 -1.07 -23.21 -16.59
N VAL A 219 -0.51 -22.03 -16.83
CA VAL A 219 0.21 -21.70 -18.09
C VAL A 219 1.52 -22.49 -18.25
N ASP A 220 2.11 -22.95 -17.15
CA ASP A 220 3.30 -23.80 -17.13
C ASP A 220 3.33 -24.73 -15.92
N SER A 221 4.29 -25.65 -15.90
CA SER A 221 4.57 -26.58 -14.79
C SER A 221 6.05 -26.55 -14.40
N THR A 222 6.70 -25.40 -14.55
CA THR A 222 8.12 -25.25 -14.26
C THR A 222 8.39 -25.08 -12.77
N ALA A 223 9.65 -24.95 -12.39
CA ALA A 223 10.12 -24.74 -11.04
C ALA A 223 10.59 -23.28 -10.84
N TYR A 224 10.96 -22.94 -9.61
CA TYR A 224 11.44 -21.60 -9.21
C TYR A 224 12.53 -21.07 -10.16
N ALA A 225 12.31 -19.85 -10.66
CA ALA A 225 13.22 -19.08 -11.49
C ALA A 225 13.68 -19.77 -12.80
N VAL A 226 12.91 -20.74 -13.33
CA VAL A 226 13.24 -21.40 -14.60
C VAL A 226 12.93 -20.45 -15.75
N ALA A 227 13.96 -20.08 -16.51
CA ALA A 227 13.86 -19.13 -17.62
C ALA A 227 12.84 -19.54 -18.71
N HIS A 228 12.55 -20.83 -18.85
CA HIS A 228 11.58 -21.32 -19.84
C HIS A 228 10.17 -20.78 -19.58
N ALA A 229 9.75 -20.61 -18.32
CA ALA A 229 8.44 -20.03 -17.99
C ALA A 229 8.29 -18.59 -18.50
N LEU A 230 9.35 -17.78 -18.44
CA LEU A 230 9.35 -16.44 -19.06
C LEU A 230 9.20 -16.52 -20.58
N ASN A 231 9.92 -17.43 -21.22
CA ASN A 231 9.88 -17.57 -22.69
C ASN A 231 8.49 -18.00 -23.18
N THR A 232 7.81 -18.89 -22.46
CA THR A 232 6.47 -19.37 -22.83
C THR A 232 5.38 -18.35 -22.57
N SER A 233 5.58 -17.44 -21.62
CA SER A 233 4.65 -16.38 -21.25
C SER A 233 5.09 -14.98 -21.72
N GLN A 234 6.09 -14.89 -22.61
CA GLN A 234 6.76 -13.64 -22.98
C GLN A 234 5.80 -12.52 -23.38
N GLY A 235 4.83 -12.79 -24.26
CA GLY A 235 3.90 -11.74 -24.70
C GLY A 235 3.09 -11.12 -23.57
N TYR A 236 2.67 -11.94 -22.60
CA TYR A 236 2.01 -11.46 -21.40
C TYR A 236 2.97 -10.65 -20.50
N VAL A 237 4.18 -11.16 -20.29
CA VAL A 237 5.19 -10.52 -19.42
C VAL A 237 5.60 -9.16 -19.97
N ASP A 238 5.85 -9.04 -21.27
CA ASP A 238 6.23 -7.78 -21.91
C ASP A 238 5.11 -6.74 -21.80
N ASP A 239 3.86 -7.11 -22.14
CA ASP A 239 2.69 -6.23 -21.97
C ASP A 239 2.44 -5.85 -20.50
N LEU A 240 2.72 -6.77 -19.56
CA LEU A 240 2.59 -6.50 -18.13
C LEU A 240 3.60 -5.46 -17.65
N VAL A 241 4.87 -5.60 -18.03
CA VAL A 241 5.94 -4.64 -17.69
C VAL A 241 5.62 -3.25 -18.23
N ASP A 242 5.19 -3.18 -19.49
CA ASP A 242 4.77 -1.91 -20.11
C ASP A 242 3.58 -1.28 -19.39
N ALA A 243 2.58 -2.09 -19.04
CA ALA A 243 1.38 -1.61 -18.36
C ALA A 243 1.66 -1.13 -16.92
N ILE A 244 2.50 -1.85 -16.17
CA ILE A 244 2.89 -1.41 -14.81
C ILE A 244 3.70 -0.11 -14.89
N THR A 245 4.63 -0.01 -15.83
CA THR A 245 5.42 1.20 -16.05
C THR A 245 4.52 2.40 -16.41
N ALA A 246 3.54 2.19 -17.27
CA ALA A 246 2.61 3.24 -17.71
C ALA A 246 1.73 3.77 -16.58
N VAL A 247 1.37 2.96 -15.56
CA VAL A 247 0.68 3.45 -14.37
C VAL A 247 1.65 4.02 -13.30
N GLY A 248 2.94 4.11 -13.61
CA GLY A 248 3.96 4.66 -12.72
C GLY A 248 4.42 3.67 -11.63
N GLY A 249 4.25 2.37 -11.84
CA GLY A 249 4.80 1.32 -10.98
C GLY A 249 6.31 1.17 -11.22
N PRO A 250 7.18 1.47 -10.24
CA PRO A 250 8.63 1.36 -10.41
C PRO A 250 9.10 -0.08 -10.22
N ILE A 251 8.98 -0.90 -11.27
CA ILE A 251 9.34 -2.32 -11.23
C ILE A 251 10.80 -2.49 -10.81
N TRP A 252 11.03 -3.41 -9.88
CA TRP A 252 12.36 -3.85 -9.46
C TRP A 252 12.70 -5.23 -10.04
N LEU A 253 11.82 -6.21 -9.87
CA LEU A 253 12.05 -7.59 -10.23
C LEU A 253 10.76 -8.24 -10.75
N LEU A 254 10.89 -9.13 -11.72
CA LEU A 254 9.85 -10.05 -12.17
C LEU A 254 10.50 -11.40 -12.46
N HIS A 255 9.94 -12.48 -11.93
CA HIS A 255 10.42 -13.84 -12.14
C HIS A 255 9.33 -14.88 -11.95
N PRO A 256 9.52 -16.10 -12.53
CA PRO A 256 8.68 -17.24 -12.21
C PRO A 256 8.93 -17.73 -10.78
N GLU A 257 7.87 -18.14 -10.10
CA GLU A 257 7.91 -18.65 -8.74
C GLU A 257 7.76 -20.19 -8.67
N SER A 258 7.66 -20.72 -7.44
CA SER A 258 7.80 -22.16 -7.20
C SER A 258 6.56 -22.99 -7.55
N SER A 259 5.37 -22.39 -7.55
CA SER A 259 4.13 -23.06 -7.92
C SER A 259 3.89 -23.02 -9.43
N THR A 260 3.12 -23.95 -9.95
CA THR A 260 2.79 -23.99 -11.39
C THR A 260 2.09 -22.71 -11.86
N GLY A 261 2.58 -22.14 -12.96
CA GLY A 261 2.07 -20.88 -13.51
C GLY A 261 2.25 -19.67 -12.59
N GLN A 262 3.11 -19.76 -11.57
CA GLN A 262 3.30 -18.69 -10.59
C GLN A 262 4.38 -17.70 -11.04
N PHE A 263 4.06 -16.42 -10.86
CA PHE A 263 4.95 -15.30 -11.10
C PHE A 263 4.98 -14.37 -9.90
N GLU A 264 6.09 -13.69 -9.71
CA GLU A 264 6.26 -12.59 -8.76
C GLU A 264 6.65 -11.30 -9.48
N VAL A 265 6.02 -10.20 -9.08
CA VAL A 265 6.40 -8.83 -9.47
C VAL A 265 6.64 -8.01 -8.22
N THR A 266 7.84 -7.49 -8.08
CA THR A 266 8.20 -6.55 -7.01
C THR A 266 8.43 -5.15 -7.54
N LEU A 267 8.06 -4.15 -6.75
CA LEU A 267 8.36 -2.75 -7.02
C LEU A 267 9.47 -2.24 -6.10
N THR A 268 10.18 -1.19 -6.51
CA THR A 268 10.98 -0.42 -5.57
C THR A 268 10.06 0.27 -4.55
N LYS A 269 10.64 0.69 -3.42
CA LYS A 269 9.87 1.35 -2.36
C LYS A 269 9.16 2.62 -2.84
N LEU A 270 7.96 2.83 -2.31
CA LEU A 270 7.15 4.04 -2.43
C LEU A 270 6.86 4.59 -1.02
N LEU A 271 6.36 5.82 -0.89
CA LEU A 271 5.75 6.25 0.37
C LEU A 271 4.61 5.29 0.75
N ALA A 272 4.45 5.02 2.05
CA ALA A 272 3.63 3.90 2.50
C ALA A 272 2.18 3.93 1.95
N LEU A 273 1.52 5.10 1.93
CA LEU A 273 0.18 5.21 1.36
C LEU A 273 0.19 4.98 -0.15
N GLU A 274 1.18 5.54 -0.86
CA GLU A 274 1.34 5.35 -2.31
C GLU A 274 1.60 3.87 -2.65
N ALA A 275 2.34 3.15 -1.80
CA ALA A 275 2.55 1.71 -1.97
C ALA A 275 1.24 0.92 -1.87
N ALA A 276 0.36 1.24 -0.90
CA ALA A 276 -0.94 0.60 -0.79
C ALA A 276 -1.88 0.97 -1.94
N ASP A 277 -1.84 2.22 -2.39
CA ASP A 277 -2.56 2.68 -3.57
C ASP A 277 -2.09 1.92 -4.83
N MET A 278 -0.78 1.84 -5.02
CA MET A 278 -0.17 1.13 -6.15
C MET A 278 -0.48 -0.37 -6.14
N GLN A 279 -0.59 -0.99 -4.96
CA GLN A 279 -1.00 -2.39 -4.82
C GLN A 279 -2.38 -2.66 -5.44
N LEU A 280 -3.33 -1.72 -5.33
CA LEU A 280 -4.63 -1.84 -5.98
C LEU A 280 -4.53 -1.68 -7.51
N PHE A 281 -3.69 -0.75 -7.99
CA PHE A 281 -3.42 -0.61 -9.42
C PHE A 281 -2.76 -1.85 -10.00
N LEU A 282 -1.79 -2.45 -9.30
CA LEU A 282 -1.11 -3.67 -9.75
C LEU A 282 -2.06 -4.84 -9.90
N ARG A 283 -2.93 -5.08 -8.91
CA ARG A 283 -3.94 -6.15 -9.00
C ARG A 283 -4.85 -5.97 -10.23
N GLU A 284 -5.29 -4.73 -10.50
CA GLU A 284 -6.11 -4.41 -11.67
C GLU A 284 -5.34 -4.58 -12.98
N VAL A 285 -4.08 -4.11 -13.02
CA VAL A 285 -3.24 -4.20 -14.23
C VAL A 285 -2.88 -5.66 -14.54
N ILE A 286 -2.42 -6.42 -13.55
CA ILE A 286 -2.04 -7.84 -13.71
C ILE A 286 -3.23 -8.65 -14.26
N LYS A 287 -4.41 -8.48 -13.66
CA LYS A 287 -5.64 -9.15 -14.12
C LYS A 287 -6.09 -8.66 -15.50
N GLY A 288 -6.04 -7.35 -15.72
CA GLY A 288 -6.50 -6.76 -16.97
C GLY A 288 -5.62 -7.11 -18.18
N VAL A 289 -4.29 -7.20 -17.97
CA VAL A 289 -3.37 -7.68 -19.00
C VAL A 289 -3.57 -9.18 -19.25
N ALA A 290 -3.81 -9.99 -18.20
CA ALA A 290 -4.10 -11.42 -18.36
C ALA A 290 -5.33 -11.63 -19.26
N VAL A 291 -6.41 -10.88 -19.05
CA VAL A 291 -7.62 -10.95 -19.89
C VAL A 291 -7.33 -10.61 -21.36
N LYS A 292 -6.43 -9.66 -21.65
CA LYS A 292 -6.01 -9.36 -23.05
C LYS A 292 -5.33 -10.54 -23.74
N HIS A 293 -4.65 -11.39 -22.97
CA HIS A 293 -3.95 -12.58 -23.43
C HIS A 293 -4.80 -13.87 -23.32
N GLU A 294 -6.11 -13.74 -23.08
CA GLU A 294 -7.02 -14.88 -22.87
C GLU A 294 -6.60 -15.76 -21.67
N LEU A 295 -5.90 -15.13 -20.69
CA LEU A 295 -5.44 -15.73 -19.46
C LEU A 295 -6.24 -15.21 -18.26
N GLN A 296 -6.10 -15.88 -17.14
CA GLN A 296 -6.64 -15.46 -15.85
C GLN A 296 -5.54 -15.39 -14.79
N ALA A 297 -5.33 -14.22 -14.17
CA ALA A 297 -4.46 -14.08 -13.02
C ALA A 297 -5.25 -14.30 -11.72
N CYS A 298 -4.67 -15.06 -10.81
CA CYS A 298 -5.26 -15.45 -9.51
C CYS A 298 -4.30 -15.15 -8.37
N PHE A 299 -4.76 -14.38 -7.39
CA PHE A 299 -4.00 -13.99 -6.20
C PHE A 299 -4.39 -14.78 -4.93
N LEU A 300 -5.11 -15.88 -5.07
CA LEU A 300 -5.46 -16.69 -3.92
C LEU A 300 -4.20 -17.20 -3.20
N PRO A 301 -4.16 -17.16 -1.86
CA PRO A 301 -2.96 -17.50 -1.08
C PRO A 301 -2.51 -18.93 -1.25
N LYS A 302 -3.43 -19.87 -1.49
CA LYS A 302 -3.14 -21.29 -1.69
C LYS A 302 -4.01 -21.86 -2.80
N PRO A 303 -3.62 -21.65 -4.08
CA PRO A 303 -4.40 -22.16 -5.22
C PRO A 303 -4.23 -23.68 -5.42
N PHE A 304 -3.13 -24.26 -4.93
CA PHE A 304 -2.85 -25.69 -5.01
C PHE A 304 -2.44 -26.25 -3.65
N ASP A 305 -3.08 -27.33 -3.23
CA ASP A 305 -2.93 -27.89 -1.88
C ASP A 305 -1.48 -28.23 -1.52
N MET A 306 -0.76 -28.89 -2.43
CA MET A 306 0.60 -29.43 -2.20
C MET A 306 1.73 -28.57 -2.80
N GLN A 307 1.45 -27.34 -3.26
CA GLN A 307 2.46 -26.47 -3.85
C GLN A 307 2.67 -25.20 -3.01
N ALA A 308 3.64 -24.38 -3.35
CA ALA A 308 3.83 -23.06 -2.76
C ALA A 308 2.57 -22.19 -2.90
N GLY A 309 2.35 -21.30 -1.95
CA GLY A 309 1.25 -20.33 -2.00
C GLY A 309 1.70 -18.98 -2.52
N ASN A 310 0.74 -18.06 -2.72
CA ASN A 310 0.99 -16.68 -3.09
C ASN A 310 1.05 -15.77 -1.85
N GLY A 311 2.14 -15.04 -1.70
CA GLY A 311 2.29 -13.95 -0.76
C GLY A 311 2.00 -12.58 -1.40
N ALA A 312 1.92 -11.60 -0.53
CA ALA A 312 2.03 -10.17 -0.88
C ALA A 312 2.86 -9.52 0.22
N HIS A 313 4.08 -10.02 0.42
CA HIS A 313 4.94 -9.64 1.54
C HIS A 313 5.11 -8.13 1.61
N LEU A 314 5.01 -7.56 2.81
CA LEU A 314 5.11 -6.12 3.03
C LEU A 314 6.50 -5.76 3.54
N HIS A 315 7.24 -5.01 2.75
CA HIS A 315 8.53 -4.43 3.10
C HIS A 315 8.33 -3.01 3.63
N LEU A 316 8.97 -2.69 4.74
CA LEU A 316 8.87 -1.39 5.42
C LEU A 316 10.25 -0.86 5.77
N SER A 317 10.47 0.44 5.63
CA SER A 317 11.64 1.14 6.13
C SER A 317 11.27 2.50 6.71
N LEU A 318 11.94 2.87 7.80
CA LEU A 318 11.74 4.16 8.48
C LEU A 318 12.84 5.13 8.05
N TRP A 319 12.44 6.36 7.73
CA TRP A 319 13.32 7.38 7.20
C TRP A 319 13.17 8.69 7.96
N GLN A 320 14.28 9.41 8.10
CA GLN A 320 14.29 10.75 8.68
C GLN A 320 15.30 11.63 7.93
N GLY A 321 14.89 12.81 7.50
CA GLY A 321 15.77 13.74 6.79
C GLY A 321 16.40 13.22 5.50
N GLY A 322 15.78 12.20 4.87
CA GLY A 322 16.33 11.54 3.67
C GLY A 322 17.17 10.29 3.95
N ASP A 323 17.48 10.00 5.21
CA ASP A 323 18.28 8.84 5.62
C ASP A 323 17.40 7.65 6.01
N ASN A 324 17.77 6.46 5.53
CA ASN A 324 17.14 5.21 5.93
C ASN A 324 17.65 4.78 7.31
N LEU A 325 16.85 4.99 8.34
CA LEU A 325 17.17 4.61 9.72
C LEU A 325 17.29 3.10 9.89
N THR A 326 16.62 2.30 9.06
CA THR A 326 16.68 0.84 9.15
C THR A 326 18.10 0.31 8.97
N LYS A 327 18.95 1.00 8.21
CA LYS A 327 20.35 0.61 7.96
C LYS A 327 21.17 0.36 9.24
N GLY A 328 20.99 1.18 10.26
CA GLY A 328 21.73 1.09 11.51
C GLY A 328 21.06 0.25 12.59
N LEU A 329 19.82 -0.20 12.35
CA LEU A 329 18.97 -0.87 13.32
C LEU A 329 18.97 -0.17 14.70
N PRO A 330 18.72 1.16 14.79
CA PRO A 330 18.65 1.88 16.04
C PRO A 330 17.47 1.40 16.90
N ASP A 331 17.45 1.79 18.17
CA ASP A 331 16.39 1.39 19.10
C ASP A 331 14.98 1.71 18.58
N LEU A 332 14.81 2.83 17.86
CA LEU A 332 13.54 3.19 17.22
C LEU A 332 13.07 2.10 16.27
N VAL A 333 13.93 1.56 15.40
CA VAL A 333 13.58 0.47 14.47
C VAL A 333 13.37 -0.85 15.23
N ARG A 334 14.16 -1.12 16.27
CA ARG A 334 13.98 -2.28 17.16
C ARG A 334 12.63 -2.23 17.85
N HIS A 335 12.25 -1.08 18.39
CA HIS A 335 10.94 -0.87 19.03
C HIS A 335 9.80 -1.02 18.02
N PHE A 336 9.95 -0.52 16.79
CA PHE A 336 8.99 -0.70 15.72
C PHE A 336 8.75 -2.18 15.41
N MET A 337 9.81 -2.97 15.23
CA MET A 337 9.71 -4.41 14.97
C MET A 337 9.11 -5.16 16.17
N ALA A 338 9.50 -4.79 17.39
CA ALA A 338 8.95 -5.38 18.62
C ALA A 338 7.45 -5.13 18.76
N GLY A 339 6.98 -3.94 18.37
CA GLY A 339 5.56 -3.63 18.33
C GLY A 339 4.81 -4.51 17.34
N ILE A 340 5.30 -4.67 16.12
CA ILE A 340 4.67 -5.57 15.13
C ILE A 340 4.60 -7.00 15.67
N LEU A 341 5.67 -7.51 16.28
CA LEU A 341 5.69 -8.86 16.87
C LEU A 341 4.70 -9.02 18.03
N ALA A 342 4.56 -7.98 18.88
CA ALA A 342 3.65 -8.02 20.02
C ALA A 342 2.18 -8.15 19.59
N HIS A 343 1.81 -7.52 18.48
CA HIS A 343 0.45 -7.48 17.95
C HIS A 343 0.20 -8.48 16.81
N LEU A 344 1.19 -9.34 16.47
CA LEU A 344 1.19 -10.13 15.24
C LEU A 344 0.01 -11.08 15.13
N ASP A 345 -0.45 -11.67 16.24
CA ASP A 345 -1.57 -12.60 16.25
C ASP A 345 -2.87 -11.94 15.75
N GLY A 346 -3.13 -10.70 16.18
CA GLY A 346 -4.27 -9.92 15.69
C GLY A 346 -4.05 -9.31 14.30
N ILE A 347 -2.82 -8.96 13.96
CA ILE A 347 -2.45 -8.47 12.62
C ILE A 347 -2.81 -9.51 11.55
N LEU A 348 -2.63 -10.81 11.82
CA LEU A 348 -2.98 -11.88 10.89
C LEU A 348 -4.44 -11.84 10.43
N ALA A 349 -5.37 -11.41 11.29
CA ALA A 349 -6.77 -11.28 10.89
C ALA A 349 -6.96 -10.35 9.67
N VAL A 350 -6.06 -9.38 9.50
CA VAL A 350 -6.11 -8.39 8.42
C VAL A 350 -5.18 -8.74 7.27
N THR A 351 -4.01 -9.29 7.56
CA THR A 351 -2.97 -9.58 6.56
C THR A 351 -3.16 -10.94 5.90
N CYS A 352 -3.77 -11.89 6.59
CA CYS A 352 -4.16 -13.23 6.11
C CYS A 352 -5.69 -13.34 6.13
N ALA A 353 -6.33 -12.68 5.17
CA ALA A 353 -7.72 -12.23 5.28
C ALA A 353 -8.78 -13.27 4.89
N THR A 354 -8.39 -14.51 4.52
CA THR A 354 -9.30 -15.62 4.16
C THR A 354 -8.93 -16.90 4.88
N VAL A 355 -9.84 -17.87 4.90
CA VAL A 355 -9.52 -19.22 5.46
C VAL A 355 -8.40 -19.89 4.65
N ASN A 356 -8.32 -19.64 3.35
CA ASN A 356 -7.28 -20.15 2.46
C ASN A 356 -5.88 -19.59 2.78
N SER A 357 -5.80 -18.38 3.36
CA SER A 357 -4.54 -17.75 3.79
C SER A 357 -3.79 -18.63 4.80
N TYR A 358 -4.51 -19.31 5.69
CA TYR A 358 -3.92 -20.15 6.74
C TYR A 358 -3.38 -21.50 6.22
N ALA A 359 -3.87 -21.96 5.07
CA ALA A 359 -3.28 -23.11 4.37
C ALA A 359 -1.89 -22.77 3.78
N ARG A 360 -1.58 -21.49 3.51
CA ARG A 360 -0.27 -21.02 3.10
C ARG A 360 0.74 -20.98 4.27
N LEU A 361 0.26 -20.70 5.50
CA LEU A 361 1.11 -20.56 6.69
C LEU A 361 1.52 -21.94 7.24
N ALA A 362 2.37 -22.64 6.50
CA ALA A 362 2.89 -23.96 6.86
C ALA A 362 4.43 -23.94 6.95
N PRO A 363 5.06 -24.76 7.82
CA PRO A 363 6.51 -24.89 7.89
C PRO A 363 7.11 -25.28 6.52
N GLY A 364 8.26 -24.73 6.17
CA GLY A 364 8.93 -24.95 4.88
C GLY A 364 8.28 -24.26 3.69
N CYS A 365 7.30 -23.38 3.92
CA CYS A 365 6.61 -22.61 2.86
C CYS A 365 7.06 -21.13 2.78
N TRP A 366 8.12 -20.75 3.49
CA TRP A 366 8.68 -19.38 3.51
C TRP A 366 7.65 -18.29 3.83
N ALA A 367 6.62 -18.65 4.58
CA ALA A 367 5.47 -17.78 4.84
C ALA A 367 5.40 -17.22 6.27
N GLY A 368 6.32 -17.67 7.16
CA GLY A 368 6.34 -17.28 8.57
C GLY A 368 5.21 -17.94 9.38
N THR A 369 5.52 -19.05 10.06
CA THR A 369 4.55 -19.83 10.84
C THR A 369 4.61 -19.51 12.33
N TYR A 370 5.70 -18.90 12.78
CA TYR A 370 5.97 -18.61 14.17
C TYR A 370 6.15 -17.11 14.39
N ARG A 371 5.73 -16.63 15.55
CA ARG A 371 6.02 -15.26 16.02
C ARG A 371 7.50 -15.17 16.37
N CYS A 372 8.29 -14.76 15.40
CA CYS A 372 9.73 -14.55 15.52
C CYS A 372 10.23 -13.62 14.42
N TRP A 373 11.46 -13.18 14.56
CA TRP A 373 12.17 -12.45 13.54
C TRP A 373 13.54 -13.07 13.27
N GLY A 374 14.12 -12.76 12.13
CA GLY A 374 15.47 -13.20 11.80
C GLY A 374 16.12 -12.29 10.75
N ILE A 375 17.45 -12.33 10.69
CA ILE A 375 18.23 -11.64 9.66
C ILE A 375 18.27 -12.55 8.44
N ASP A 376 17.77 -12.05 7.29
CA ASP A 376 17.62 -12.78 6.02
C ASP A 376 16.93 -14.16 6.15
N ASN A 377 16.18 -14.35 7.21
CA ASN A 377 15.49 -15.60 7.48
C ASN A 377 14.11 -15.63 6.82
N LYS A 378 13.97 -16.39 5.74
CA LYS A 378 12.72 -16.51 4.97
C LYS A 378 11.62 -17.32 5.70
N GLU A 379 11.96 -18.08 6.74
CA GLU A 379 10.99 -18.81 7.57
C GLU A 379 10.47 -18.00 8.77
N ALA A 380 11.09 -16.87 9.08
CA ALA A 380 10.62 -15.98 10.14
C ALA A 380 9.44 -15.11 9.66
N ALA A 381 8.48 -14.84 10.54
CA ALA A 381 7.36 -13.95 10.23
C ALA A 381 7.83 -12.51 9.91
N ILE A 382 8.88 -12.04 10.59
CA ILE A 382 9.57 -10.79 10.28
C ILE A 382 11.00 -11.10 9.87
N ARG A 383 11.36 -10.70 8.64
CA ARG A 383 12.73 -10.75 8.14
C ARG A 383 13.33 -9.35 8.13
N LEU A 384 14.47 -9.17 8.77
CA LEU A 384 15.30 -7.99 8.59
C LEU A 384 16.19 -8.23 7.38
N CYS A 385 15.92 -7.54 6.28
CA CYS A 385 16.60 -7.73 5.02
C CYS A 385 17.93 -7.01 4.99
N THR A 386 18.97 -7.64 4.39
CA THR A 386 20.32 -7.08 4.25
C THR A 386 20.69 -6.75 2.80
N SER A 387 21.73 -5.94 2.65
CA SER A 387 22.46 -5.71 1.42
C SER A 387 23.96 -5.56 1.75
N THR A 388 24.77 -5.32 0.74
CA THR A 388 26.21 -5.00 0.92
C THR A 388 26.44 -3.73 1.75
N GLU A 389 25.40 -2.88 1.93
CA GLU A 389 25.48 -1.63 2.67
C GLU A 389 24.84 -1.71 4.08
N GLY A 390 24.48 -2.90 4.55
CA GLY A 390 23.81 -3.13 5.83
C GLY A 390 22.33 -3.48 5.69
N TYR A 391 21.53 -3.25 6.77
CA TYR A 391 20.11 -3.54 6.73
C TYR A 391 19.36 -2.55 5.81
N THR A 392 18.36 -3.02 5.08
CA THR A 392 17.64 -2.21 4.10
C THR A 392 16.20 -1.93 4.50
N ASN A 393 15.49 -2.95 4.96
CA ASN A 393 14.07 -2.89 5.31
C ASN A 393 13.67 -4.06 6.22
N VAL A 394 12.47 -3.97 6.76
CA VAL A 394 11.80 -5.01 7.55
C VAL A 394 10.69 -5.60 6.69
N GLU A 395 10.75 -6.89 6.41
CA GLU A 395 9.72 -7.61 5.68
C GLU A 395 8.77 -8.34 6.63
N LEU A 396 7.48 -8.13 6.46
CA LEU A 396 6.42 -8.93 7.07
C LEU A 396 5.93 -9.96 6.06
N LYS A 397 6.24 -11.25 6.31
CA LYS A 397 5.92 -12.34 5.39
C LYS A 397 4.47 -12.84 5.49
N THR A 398 3.81 -12.59 6.60
CA THR A 398 2.44 -13.03 6.86
C THR A 398 1.39 -12.11 6.23
N VAL A 399 1.58 -11.76 4.96
CA VAL A 399 0.66 -10.95 4.17
C VAL A 399 0.34 -11.66 2.86
N ASP A 400 -0.89 -11.61 2.41
CA ASP A 400 -1.29 -12.08 1.08
C ASP A 400 -2.22 -11.08 0.37
N ALA A 401 -2.41 -11.28 -0.93
CA ALA A 401 -3.14 -10.33 -1.76
C ALA A 401 -4.67 -10.39 -1.62
N THR A 402 -5.23 -11.24 -0.77
CA THR A 402 -6.66 -11.19 -0.41
C THR A 402 -6.95 -10.13 0.65
N ALA A 403 -5.90 -9.58 1.26
CA ALA A 403 -6.01 -8.50 2.22
C ALA A 403 -6.32 -7.15 1.54
N THR A 404 -6.98 -6.25 2.27
CA THR A 404 -7.14 -4.84 1.87
C THR A 404 -5.85 -4.09 2.23
N PRO A 405 -5.01 -3.66 1.26
CA PRO A 405 -3.65 -3.18 1.54
C PRO A 405 -3.62 -1.96 2.45
N HIS A 406 -4.62 -1.11 2.39
CA HIS A 406 -4.74 0.03 3.30
C HIS A 406 -5.01 -0.40 4.76
N LEU A 407 -5.83 -1.43 4.99
CA LEU A 407 -6.02 -1.97 6.35
C LEU A 407 -4.76 -2.67 6.84
N VAL A 408 -4.04 -3.37 5.95
CA VAL A 408 -2.73 -3.96 6.26
C VAL A 408 -1.79 -2.88 6.79
N LEU A 409 -1.62 -1.78 6.05
CA LEU A 409 -0.80 -0.66 6.52
C LEU A 409 -1.30 -0.07 7.83
N ALA A 410 -2.61 0.10 7.99
CA ALA A 410 -3.17 0.70 9.20
C ALA A 410 -2.78 -0.11 10.45
N VAL A 411 -2.98 -1.43 10.43
CA VAL A 411 -2.69 -2.27 11.61
C VAL A 411 -1.19 -2.45 11.85
N VAL A 412 -0.39 -2.62 10.79
CA VAL A 412 1.07 -2.82 10.93
C VAL A 412 1.77 -1.56 11.42
N LEU A 413 1.40 -0.38 10.88
CA LEU A 413 1.97 0.88 11.32
C LEU A 413 1.54 1.24 12.73
N ALA A 414 0.27 0.99 13.11
CA ALA A 414 -0.20 1.23 14.48
C ALA A 414 0.55 0.34 15.49
N ALA A 415 0.72 -0.93 15.19
CA ALA A 415 1.49 -1.86 16.01
C ALA A 415 2.96 -1.41 16.17
N GLY A 416 3.60 -1.05 15.07
CA GLY A 416 4.96 -0.53 15.11
C GLY A 416 5.08 0.77 15.90
N LEU A 417 4.10 1.68 15.79
CA LEU A 417 4.05 2.93 16.55
C LEU A 417 3.85 2.68 18.05
N ASP A 418 3.00 1.73 18.42
CA ASP A 418 2.81 1.30 19.82
C ASP A 418 4.13 0.79 20.41
N GLY A 419 4.89 -0.01 19.65
CA GLY A 419 6.21 -0.46 20.04
C GLY A 419 7.19 0.69 20.27
N ILE A 420 7.21 1.70 19.40
CA ILE A 420 8.04 2.90 19.55
C ILE A 420 7.64 3.68 20.81
N GLN A 421 6.34 3.94 21.00
CA GLN A 421 5.83 4.72 22.12
C GLN A 421 6.07 4.05 23.48
N LYS A 422 5.89 2.73 23.54
CA LYS A 422 6.13 1.92 24.75
C LYS A 422 7.58 1.51 24.92
N LYS A 423 8.45 1.78 23.93
CA LYS A 423 9.85 1.34 23.89
C LYS A 423 9.98 -0.16 24.11
N LEU A 424 9.14 -0.95 23.42
CA LEU A 424 9.15 -2.40 23.54
C LEU A 424 10.52 -2.96 23.13
N PRO A 425 11.15 -3.83 23.93
CA PRO A 425 12.45 -4.38 23.61
C PRO A 425 12.35 -5.42 22.49
N LEU A 426 13.21 -5.34 21.48
CA LEU A 426 13.31 -6.38 20.44
C LEU A 426 14.36 -7.44 20.80
N ALA A 427 15.17 -7.34 21.72
CA ALA A 427 16.10 -8.27 22.29
C ALA A 427 17.37 -7.60 22.76
N GLU A 428 17.68 -7.81 24.01
CA GLU A 428 19.06 -7.82 24.50
C GLU A 428 19.47 -9.27 24.73
N ALA A 429 20.77 -9.55 24.94
CA ALA A 429 21.33 -10.88 25.02
C ALA A 429 20.71 -11.84 26.07
N SER A 430 19.77 -11.36 26.87
CA SER A 430 19.09 -12.09 27.95
C SER A 430 17.56 -12.15 27.84
N SER A 431 16.93 -11.58 26.79
CA SER A 431 15.47 -11.47 26.70
C SER A 431 14.90 -11.96 25.38
N TYR A 432 13.66 -12.17 25.41
CA TYR A 432 12.57 -12.62 24.58
C TYR A 432 12.75 -12.81 23.07
N LEU A 433 13.49 -12.00 22.34
CA LEU A 433 13.33 -11.93 20.88
C LEU A 433 14.70 -11.91 20.19
N GLN A 434 15.53 -12.90 20.50
CA GLN A 434 16.75 -13.14 19.74
C GLN A 434 16.39 -13.47 18.27
N PRO A 435 17.20 -13.03 17.29
CA PRO A 435 16.98 -13.43 15.91
C PRO A 435 17.06 -14.95 15.79
N VAL A 436 16.10 -15.54 15.08
CA VAL A 436 16.08 -16.96 14.79
C VAL A 436 16.91 -17.22 13.53
N HIS A 437 17.87 -18.11 13.63
CA HIS A 437 18.65 -18.60 12.49
C HIS A 437 18.10 -19.95 12.04
N GLY A 438 17.82 -20.10 10.74
CA GLY A 438 17.23 -21.31 10.18
C GLY A 438 15.72 -21.41 10.41
N ASP A 439 15.18 -22.61 10.24
CA ASP A 439 13.74 -22.89 10.36
C ASP A 439 13.30 -22.89 11.84
N PRO A 440 12.39 -21.98 12.24
CA PRO A 440 11.84 -21.96 13.60
C PRO A 440 11.11 -23.26 13.98
N HIS A 441 10.60 -23.99 12.99
CA HIS A 441 9.95 -25.30 13.22
C HIS A 441 10.93 -26.35 13.74
N ALA A 442 12.18 -26.30 13.29
CA ALA A 442 13.24 -27.22 13.69
C ALA A 442 13.81 -26.96 15.10
N LEU A 443 13.48 -25.84 15.73
CA LEU A 443 13.88 -25.55 17.10
C LEU A 443 13.27 -26.56 18.08
N SER A 444 14.03 -26.97 19.09
CA SER A 444 13.50 -27.77 20.21
C SER A 444 12.40 -26.99 20.96
N GLU A 445 11.47 -27.64 21.59
CA GLU A 445 10.44 -26.97 22.41
C GLU A 445 11.05 -26.16 23.55
N ALA A 446 12.16 -26.62 24.13
CA ALA A 446 12.91 -25.87 25.14
C ALA A 446 13.48 -24.56 24.55
N ASP A 447 14.05 -24.59 23.34
CA ASP A 447 14.56 -23.39 22.67
C ASP A 447 13.42 -22.45 22.26
N LYS A 448 12.28 -22.97 21.78
CA LYS A 448 11.10 -22.16 21.47
C LYS A 448 10.63 -21.42 22.73
N VAL A 449 10.51 -22.12 23.85
CA VAL A 449 10.11 -21.51 25.13
C VAL A 449 11.14 -20.47 25.58
N ALA A 450 12.43 -20.82 25.58
CA ALA A 450 13.50 -19.90 25.99
C ALA A 450 13.60 -18.62 25.15
N ARG A 451 13.23 -18.72 23.87
CA ARG A 451 13.25 -17.58 22.91
C ARG A 451 11.88 -16.95 22.69
N HIS A 452 10.85 -17.38 23.41
CA HIS A 452 9.47 -16.97 23.22
C HIS A 452 8.97 -17.06 21.74
N VAL A 453 9.45 -18.06 21.02
CA VAL A 453 9.00 -18.38 19.67
C VAL A 453 7.69 -19.18 19.82
N THR A 454 6.58 -18.55 19.54
CA THR A 454 5.25 -19.16 19.63
C THR A 454 4.65 -19.35 18.23
N ARG A 455 3.86 -20.40 18.06
CA ARG A 455 3.14 -20.60 16.82
C ARG A 455 2.07 -19.50 16.66
N LEU A 456 1.97 -18.95 15.46
CA LEU A 456 0.94 -17.98 15.10
C LEU A 456 -0.44 -18.67 15.02
N PRO A 457 -1.56 -17.92 15.12
CA PRO A 457 -2.89 -18.44 14.88
C PRO A 457 -2.96 -19.26 13.60
N SER A 458 -3.52 -20.45 13.68
CA SER A 458 -3.61 -21.39 12.55
C SER A 458 -4.94 -21.30 11.80
N THR A 459 -5.83 -20.39 12.21
CA THR A 459 -7.14 -20.15 11.59
C THR A 459 -7.50 -18.69 11.61
N LEU A 460 -8.28 -18.25 10.62
CA LEU A 460 -8.82 -16.89 10.57
C LEU A 460 -9.67 -16.59 11.82
N GLY A 461 -10.42 -17.58 12.33
CA GLY A 461 -11.21 -17.40 13.55
C GLY A 461 -10.38 -17.02 14.76
N ALA A 462 -9.28 -17.74 15.02
CA ALA A 462 -8.37 -17.44 16.13
C ALA A 462 -7.66 -16.08 15.97
N ALA A 463 -7.28 -15.71 14.74
CA ALA A 463 -6.71 -14.40 14.47
C ALA A 463 -7.73 -13.25 14.69
N LEU A 464 -9.00 -13.46 14.32
CA LEU A 464 -10.08 -12.51 14.60
C LEU A 464 -10.32 -12.34 16.10
N ASP A 465 -10.25 -13.42 16.90
CA ASP A 465 -10.34 -13.33 18.37
C ASP A 465 -9.21 -12.45 18.93
N ALA A 466 -7.98 -12.64 18.44
CA ALA A 466 -6.83 -11.83 18.83
C ALA A 466 -6.97 -10.36 18.39
N PHE A 467 -7.48 -10.11 17.17
CA PHE A 467 -7.73 -8.76 16.67
C PHE A 467 -8.77 -8.01 17.51
N GLU A 468 -9.90 -8.65 17.82
CA GLU A 468 -10.97 -8.04 18.62
C GLU A 468 -10.52 -7.73 20.05
N ALA A 469 -9.60 -8.54 20.59
CA ALA A 469 -9.03 -8.32 21.93
C ALA A 469 -7.92 -7.25 21.96
N ASP A 470 -7.47 -6.77 20.81
CA ASP A 470 -6.36 -5.82 20.69
C ASP A 470 -6.85 -4.38 20.44
N PRO A 471 -6.87 -3.52 21.46
CA PRO A 471 -7.39 -2.15 21.32
C PRO A 471 -6.55 -1.28 20.38
N VAL A 472 -5.24 -1.56 20.20
CA VAL A 472 -4.36 -0.82 19.31
C VAL A 472 -4.77 -1.06 17.85
N LEU A 473 -5.04 -2.31 17.50
CA LEU A 473 -5.44 -2.70 16.16
C LEU A 473 -6.87 -2.23 15.83
N VAL A 474 -7.80 -2.37 16.79
CA VAL A 474 -9.18 -1.90 16.63
C VAL A 474 -9.22 -0.37 16.45
N ASP A 475 -8.44 0.39 17.23
CA ASP A 475 -8.35 1.86 17.10
C ASP A 475 -7.72 2.26 15.75
N ALA A 476 -6.69 1.55 15.32
CA ALA A 476 -6.02 1.80 14.03
C ALA A 476 -6.99 1.80 12.86
N VAL A 477 -7.88 0.83 12.83
CA VAL A 477 -8.92 0.66 11.81
C VAL A 477 -10.09 1.61 12.06
N GLY A 478 -10.43 1.83 13.31
CA GLY A 478 -11.61 2.56 13.80
C GLY A 478 -12.76 1.61 14.16
N ALA A 479 -13.41 1.85 15.27
CA ALA A 479 -14.39 0.92 15.87
C ALA A 479 -15.51 0.49 14.92
N ARG A 480 -16.04 1.43 14.12
CA ARG A 480 -17.11 1.14 13.15
C ARG A 480 -16.64 0.24 12.02
N GLN A 481 -15.47 0.54 11.46
CA GLN A 481 -14.83 -0.24 10.40
C GLN A 481 -14.43 -1.63 10.92
N ALA A 482 -13.84 -1.71 12.12
CA ALA A 482 -13.46 -2.97 12.76
C ALA A 482 -14.66 -3.89 12.97
N LYS A 483 -15.78 -3.35 13.47
CA LYS A 483 -17.03 -4.12 13.65
C LYS A 483 -17.53 -4.70 12.32
N ALA A 484 -17.57 -3.90 11.26
CA ALA A 484 -18.00 -4.34 9.95
C ALA A 484 -17.03 -5.39 9.37
N TYR A 485 -15.73 -5.15 9.48
CA TYR A 485 -14.67 -6.06 9.04
C TYR A 485 -14.79 -7.43 9.70
N VAL A 486 -14.85 -7.45 11.03
CA VAL A 486 -14.95 -8.70 11.81
C VAL A 486 -16.21 -9.47 11.44
N ALA A 487 -17.37 -8.80 11.32
CA ALA A 487 -18.60 -9.45 10.93
C ALA A 487 -18.50 -10.14 9.57
N VAL A 488 -17.92 -9.45 8.55
CA VAL A 488 -17.70 -10.02 7.21
C VAL A 488 -16.77 -11.23 7.28
N LYS A 489 -15.66 -11.14 8.04
CA LYS A 489 -14.68 -12.23 8.16
C LYS A 489 -15.22 -13.40 8.97
N ARG A 490 -16.03 -13.18 10.02
CA ARG A 490 -16.72 -14.24 10.76
C ARG A 490 -17.73 -14.99 9.87
N ALA A 491 -18.47 -14.28 9.02
CA ALA A 491 -19.36 -14.90 8.04
C ALA A 491 -18.57 -15.77 7.04
N HIS A 492 -17.39 -15.28 6.59
CA HIS A 492 -16.49 -16.04 5.74
C HIS A 492 -15.98 -17.31 6.43
N VAL A 493 -15.57 -17.23 7.71
CA VAL A 493 -15.18 -18.41 8.49
C VAL A 493 -16.35 -19.39 8.59
N ALA A 494 -17.54 -18.93 8.95
CA ALA A 494 -18.71 -19.80 9.10
C ALA A 494 -19.05 -20.57 7.81
N GLN A 495 -18.84 -19.95 6.65
CA GLN A 495 -19.15 -20.55 5.35
C GLN A 495 -18.06 -21.49 4.85
N PHE A 496 -16.77 -21.18 5.06
CA PHE A 496 -15.68 -21.82 4.33
C PHE A 496 -14.64 -22.53 5.21
N GLN A 497 -14.77 -22.53 6.54
CA GLN A 497 -13.78 -23.17 7.44
C GLN A 497 -13.58 -24.68 7.18
N THR A 498 -14.54 -25.35 6.57
CA THR A 498 -14.48 -26.77 6.22
C THR A 498 -14.31 -27.02 4.72
N ALA A 499 -14.24 -25.95 3.91
CA ALA A 499 -14.04 -26.09 2.48
C ALA A 499 -12.65 -26.63 2.17
N THR A 500 -12.57 -27.52 1.21
CA THR A 500 -11.29 -27.95 0.62
C THR A 500 -10.65 -26.79 -0.16
N VAL A 501 -9.34 -26.86 -0.40
CA VAL A 501 -8.64 -25.89 -1.26
C VAL A 501 -9.31 -25.80 -2.63
N ALA A 502 -9.67 -26.92 -3.23
CA ALA A 502 -10.31 -26.97 -4.54
C ALA A 502 -11.67 -26.23 -4.57
N GLU A 503 -12.55 -26.48 -3.60
CA GLU A 503 -13.84 -25.80 -3.46
C GLU A 503 -13.67 -24.30 -3.24
N PHE A 504 -12.68 -23.91 -2.45
CA PHE A 504 -12.37 -22.51 -2.21
C PHE A 504 -11.88 -21.82 -3.49
N VAL A 505 -10.96 -22.44 -4.21
CA VAL A 505 -10.40 -21.94 -5.47
C VAL A 505 -11.49 -21.79 -6.53
N GLU A 506 -12.36 -22.78 -6.69
CA GLU A 506 -13.48 -22.69 -7.62
C GLU A 506 -14.40 -21.50 -7.34
N THR A 507 -14.66 -21.20 -6.06
CA THR A 507 -15.51 -20.07 -5.65
C THR A 507 -14.85 -18.71 -5.85
N PHE A 508 -13.53 -18.61 -5.64
CA PHE A 508 -12.88 -17.31 -5.44
C PHE A 508 -11.80 -16.95 -6.47
N ARG A 509 -11.34 -17.87 -7.31
CA ARG A 509 -10.25 -17.66 -8.28
C ARG A 509 -10.43 -16.40 -9.15
N THR A 510 -11.64 -16.12 -9.60
CA THR A 510 -11.93 -14.93 -10.42
C THR A 510 -12.05 -13.63 -9.61
N LYS A 511 -12.25 -13.73 -8.29
CA LYS A 511 -12.47 -12.58 -7.41
C LYS A 511 -11.16 -12.00 -6.88
N PHE A 512 -10.21 -12.88 -6.58
CA PHE A 512 -8.88 -12.52 -6.11
C PHE A 512 -7.80 -12.74 -7.15
#